data_138f1c37b7504ee8c7ed720accb6591c
#
_entry.id   138f1c37b7504ee8c7ed720accb6591c
#
_cell.length_a   1.000
_cell.length_b   1.000
_cell.length_c   1.000
_cell.angle_alpha   90.00
_cell.angle_beta   90.00
_cell.angle_gamma   90.00
#
_symmetry.space_group_name_H-M   'P 1'
#
loop_
_entity.id
_entity.type
_entity.pdbx_description
1 polymer ?
#
loop_
_entity_poly.entity_id
_entity_poly.type
_entity_poly.pdbx_seq_one_letter_code
_entity_poly.pdbx_strand_id
1 'polypeptide(L)'
;MEPNEVLKNTQESMQKAVEYAVHEFAAIRTGKASPALVENIDVNVPSYGSSMKVKALAVITVPEPRMIMVQPFDPSTTGDIEKAILESNTGLNPANEGRHLRIPVPELSEERRRDMVKMVKTQAEEARVRVRSCRKNGMDSAKKMKADNALTEDGMHDYEQDIQKLTDKYIKEIDEHLAAKEKELMTV
;
A
#
# COMPACT_ATOMS: atom_id res chain seq x y z
N MET A 1 -20.93 6.56 27.28
CA MET A 1 -20.11 6.93 26.09
C MET A 1 -20.52 8.33 25.68
N GLU A 2 -19.55 9.23 25.53
CA GLU A 2 -19.85 10.57 25.03
C GLU A 2 -20.07 10.54 23.52
N PRO A 3 -21.05 11.28 22.97
CA PRO A 3 -21.35 11.29 21.53
C PRO A 3 -20.14 11.63 20.66
N ASN A 4 -19.35 12.60 21.10
CA ASN A 4 -18.14 13.05 20.41
C ASN A 4 -17.06 11.96 20.35
N GLU A 5 -16.97 11.12 21.38
CA GLU A 5 -16.01 10.01 21.43
C GLU A 5 -16.36 8.93 20.42
N VAL A 6 -17.67 8.62 20.29
CA VAL A 6 -18.15 7.60 19.33
C VAL A 6 -17.94 8.09 17.89
N LEU A 7 -18.19 9.37 17.62
CA LEU A 7 -17.94 9.97 16.31
C LEU A 7 -16.46 9.90 15.94
N LYS A 8 -15.59 10.25 16.88
CA LYS A 8 -14.14 10.19 16.72
C LYS A 8 -13.66 8.75 16.46
N ASN A 9 -14.13 7.78 17.24
CA ASN A 9 -13.80 6.36 17.06
C ASN A 9 -14.27 5.82 15.70
N THR A 10 -15.44 6.26 15.23
CA THR A 10 -15.97 5.92 13.91
C THR A 10 -15.09 6.50 12.81
N GLN A 11 -14.68 7.77 12.95
CA GLN A 11 -13.76 8.43 12.03
C GLN A 11 -12.41 7.71 11.97
N GLU A 12 -11.80 7.40 13.12
CA GLU A 12 -10.52 6.68 13.18
C GLU A 12 -10.62 5.30 12.53
N SER A 13 -11.74 4.60 12.72
CA SER A 13 -11.97 3.29 12.10
C SER A 13 -12.12 3.38 10.59
N MET A 14 -12.80 4.41 10.07
CA MET A 14 -12.91 4.67 8.63
C MET A 14 -11.55 5.05 8.04
N GLN A 15 -10.79 5.89 8.73
CA GLN A 15 -9.45 6.28 8.31
C GLN A 15 -8.52 5.06 8.19
N LYS A 16 -8.51 4.18 9.19
CA LYS A 16 -7.74 2.92 9.14
C LYS A 16 -8.16 2.04 7.96
N ALA A 17 -9.44 2.04 7.58
CA ALA A 17 -9.90 1.28 6.41
C ALA A 17 -9.33 1.85 5.11
N VAL A 18 -9.20 3.18 4.98
CA VAL A 18 -8.57 3.84 3.84
C VAL A 18 -7.06 3.58 3.82
N GLU A 19 -6.38 3.75 4.96
CA GLU A 19 -4.94 3.49 5.08
C GLU A 19 -4.59 2.04 4.70
N TYR A 20 -5.42 1.08 5.13
CA TYR A 20 -5.29 -0.31 4.72
C TYR A 20 -5.43 -0.48 3.20
N ALA A 21 -6.43 0.15 2.58
CA ALA A 21 -6.62 0.08 1.13
C ALA A 21 -5.41 0.67 0.37
N VAL A 22 -4.91 1.82 0.82
CA VAL A 22 -3.72 2.46 0.22
C VAL A 22 -2.49 1.55 0.32
N HIS A 23 -2.31 0.89 1.47
CA HIS A 23 -1.23 -0.09 1.65
C HIS A 23 -1.36 -1.29 0.70
N GLU A 24 -2.57 -1.85 0.57
CA GLU A 24 -2.84 -2.95 -0.37
C GLU A 24 -2.62 -2.52 -1.84
N PHE A 25 -3.03 -1.30 -2.21
CA PHE A 25 -2.77 -0.76 -3.55
C PHE A 25 -1.28 -0.60 -3.82
N ALA A 26 -0.50 -0.19 -2.82
CA ALA A 26 0.95 -0.06 -2.93
C ALA A 26 1.64 -1.42 -3.15
N ALA A 27 1.10 -2.50 -2.61
CA ALA A 27 1.62 -3.85 -2.78
C ALA A 27 1.46 -4.39 -4.22
N ILE A 28 0.50 -3.84 -4.99
CA ILE A 28 0.28 -4.24 -6.38
C ILE A 28 1.36 -3.62 -7.27
N ARG A 29 2.13 -4.48 -7.94
CA ARG A 29 3.21 -4.08 -8.84
C ARG A 29 2.66 -3.39 -10.08
N THR A 30 3.19 -2.22 -10.40
CA THR A 30 2.76 -1.41 -11.55
C THR A 30 3.64 -1.60 -12.79
N GLY A 31 4.69 -2.43 -12.70
CA GLY A 31 5.70 -2.55 -13.75
C GLY A 31 6.72 -1.41 -13.77
N LYS A 32 6.61 -0.44 -12.86
CA LYS A 32 7.62 0.60 -12.67
C LYS A 32 8.69 0.14 -11.68
N ALA A 33 9.91 0.59 -11.92
CA ALA A 33 11.01 0.37 -11.00
C ALA A 33 10.75 1.10 -9.67
N SER A 34 10.97 0.39 -8.56
CA SER A 34 10.89 0.96 -7.21
C SER A 34 11.97 0.31 -6.35
N PRO A 35 12.63 1.05 -5.46
CA PRO A 35 13.57 0.49 -4.49
C PRO A 35 12.95 -0.64 -3.66
N ALA A 36 11.65 -0.55 -3.36
CA ALA A 36 10.90 -1.55 -2.59
C ALA A 36 10.95 -2.96 -3.19
N LEU A 37 11.22 -3.09 -4.50
CA LEU A 37 11.33 -4.39 -5.17
C LEU A 37 12.56 -5.20 -4.72
N VAL A 38 13.61 -4.53 -4.28
CA VAL A 38 14.90 -5.17 -3.95
C VAL A 38 15.39 -4.88 -2.53
N GLU A 39 14.95 -3.78 -1.90
CA GLU A 39 15.47 -3.31 -0.62
C GLU A 39 15.38 -4.29 0.54
N ASN A 40 14.35 -5.13 0.54
CA ASN A 40 14.05 -6.08 1.62
C ASN A 40 14.52 -7.51 1.34
N ILE A 41 15.23 -7.75 0.21
CA ILE A 41 15.80 -9.07 -0.10
C ILE A 41 16.95 -9.33 0.89
N ASP A 42 16.94 -10.51 1.48
CA ASP A 42 17.99 -10.96 2.38
C ASP A 42 19.17 -11.52 1.58
N VAL A 43 20.34 -10.96 1.82
CA VAL A 43 21.62 -11.33 1.20
C VAL A 43 22.46 -12.07 2.22
N ASN A 44 22.86 -13.26 1.92
CA ASN A 44 23.85 -13.98 2.72
C ASN A 44 25.24 -13.51 2.31
N VAL A 45 25.93 -12.83 3.22
CA VAL A 45 27.29 -12.31 3.00
C VAL A 45 28.28 -13.17 3.80
N PRO A 46 28.94 -14.14 3.17
CA PRO A 46 29.90 -15.02 3.86
C PRO A 46 31.03 -14.26 4.55
N SER A 47 31.47 -13.15 3.95
CA SER A 47 32.53 -12.30 4.51
C SER A 47 32.16 -11.66 5.85
N TYR A 48 30.86 -11.43 6.09
CA TYR A 48 30.34 -10.85 7.35
C TYR A 48 29.75 -11.89 8.29
N GLY A 49 29.63 -13.13 7.84
CA GLY A 49 29.08 -14.24 8.63
C GLY A 49 27.58 -14.06 9.00
N SER A 50 26.87 -13.18 8.29
CA SER A 50 25.47 -12.86 8.58
C SER A 50 24.68 -12.59 7.33
N SER A 51 23.35 -12.75 7.44
CA SER A 51 22.41 -12.32 6.41
C SER A 51 21.97 -10.88 6.68
N MET A 52 22.02 -10.04 5.65
CA MET A 52 21.66 -8.62 5.71
C MET A 52 20.76 -8.25 4.55
N LYS A 53 19.90 -7.26 4.74
CA LYS A 53 19.05 -6.76 3.66
C LYS A 53 19.82 -5.90 2.68
N VAL A 54 19.45 -5.95 1.38
CA VAL A 54 20.10 -5.15 0.33
C VAL A 54 20.22 -3.68 0.72
N LYS A 55 19.19 -3.09 1.34
CA LYS A 55 19.21 -1.70 1.81
C LYS A 55 20.30 -1.38 2.83
N ALA A 56 20.83 -2.38 3.55
CA ALA A 56 21.91 -2.23 4.50
C ALA A 56 23.30 -2.38 3.83
N LEU A 57 23.35 -2.98 2.64
CA LEU A 57 24.58 -3.30 1.92
C LEU A 57 24.86 -2.36 0.73
N ALA A 58 23.83 -1.65 0.25
CA ALA A 58 23.92 -0.87 -0.99
C ALA A 58 23.01 0.35 -1.00
N VAL A 59 23.37 1.33 -1.81
CA VAL A 59 22.47 2.42 -2.20
C VAL A 59 21.63 1.94 -3.37
N ILE A 60 20.32 2.13 -3.28
CA ILE A 60 19.35 1.75 -4.31
C ILE A 60 18.81 3.03 -4.93
N THR A 61 18.95 3.17 -6.24
CA THR A 61 18.44 4.32 -7.00
C THR A 61 17.61 3.85 -8.19
N VAL A 62 16.74 4.72 -8.69
CA VAL A 62 15.92 4.49 -9.87
C VAL A 62 16.19 5.60 -10.87
N PRO A 63 17.24 5.46 -11.70
CA PRO A 63 17.61 6.49 -12.67
C PRO A 63 16.59 6.61 -13.82
N GLU A 64 15.89 5.53 -14.13
CA GLU A 64 14.89 5.47 -15.19
C GLU A 64 13.61 4.75 -14.67
N PRO A 65 12.44 5.01 -15.27
CA PRO A 65 11.16 4.43 -14.80
C PRO A 65 11.12 2.90 -14.71
N ARG A 66 12.03 2.22 -15.42
CA ARG A 66 12.11 0.75 -15.46
C ARG A 66 13.52 0.21 -15.21
N MET A 67 14.33 0.97 -14.53
CA MET A 67 15.70 0.59 -14.21
C MET A 67 15.97 0.83 -12.73
N ILE A 68 16.38 -0.22 -12.03
CA ILE A 68 16.88 -0.11 -10.66
C ILE A 68 18.41 -0.22 -10.74
N MET A 69 19.08 0.67 -10.05
CA MET A 69 20.53 0.62 -9.88
C MET A 69 20.84 0.35 -8.41
N VAL A 70 21.59 -0.69 -8.16
CA VAL A 70 22.07 -1.06 -6.83
C VAL A 70 23.57 -0.89 -6.80
N GLN A 71 24.04 0.03 -5.96
CA GLN A 71 25.46 0.31 -5.77
C GLN A 71 25.90 -0.15 -4.38
N PRO A 72 26.60 -1.29 -4.28
CA PRO A 72 27.12 -1.78 -3.01
C PRO A 72 28.10 -0.80 -2.37
N PHE A 73 28.08 -0.71 -1.05
CA PHE A 73 29.09 0.04 -0.29
C PHE A 73 30.44 -0.64 -0.38
N ASP A 74 30.45 -1.97 -0.39
CA ASP A 74 31.64 -2.80 -0.55
C ASP A 74 31.55 -3.57 -1.88
N PRO A 75 32.46 -3.32 -2.84
CA PRO A 75 32.48 -4.03 -4.12
C PRO A 75 32.56 -5.55 -4.01
N SER A 76 33.12 -6.08 -2.90
CA SER A 76 33.22 -7.53 -2.68
C SER A 76 31.87 -8.19 -2.52
N THR A 77 30.84 -7.46 -2.08
CA THR A 77 29.48 -7.99 -1.85
C THR A 77 28.61 -7.95 -3.12
N THR A 78 29.10 -7.41 -4.24
CA THR A 78 28.31 -7.26 -5.47
C THR A 78 27.79 -8.60 -5.98
N GLY A 79 28.64 -9.64 -5.99
CA GLY A 79 28.25 -10.98 -6.41
C GLY A 79 27.24 -11.65 -5.48
N ASP A 80 27.34 -11.40 -4.17
CA ASP A 80 26.39 -11.95 -3.18
C ASP A 80 25.01 -11.30 -3.34
N ILE A 81 24.99 -9.98 -3.58
CA ILE A 81 23.74 -9.24 -3.83
C ILE A 81 23.11 -9.70 -5.15
N GLU A 82 23.90 -9.85 -6.22
CA GLU A 82 23.43 -10.35 -7.52
C GLU A 82 22.77 -11.73 -7.36
N LYS A 83 23.46 -12.65 -6.69
CA LYS A 83 22.95 -13.99 -6.43
C LYS A 83 21.65 -13.98 -5.62
N ALA A 84 21.57 -13.19 -4.56
CA ALA A 84 20.39 -13.08 -3.74
C ALA A 84 19.18 -12.53 -4.52
N ILE A 85 19.40 -11.57 -5.43
CA ILE A 85 18.34 -11.04 -6.30
C ILE A 85 17.86 -12.10 -7.30
N LEU A 86 18.78 -12.88 -7.90
CA LEU A 86 18.44 -13.97 -8.83
C LEU A 86 17.66 -15.09 -8.13
N GLU A 87 18.04 -15.44 -6.90
CA GLU A 87 17.38 -16.47 -6.11
C GLU A 87 16.04 -16.00 -5.51
N SER A 88 15.81 -14.68 -5.47
CA SER A 88 14.54 -14.13 -5.02
C SER A 88 13.43 -14.40 -6.05
N ASN A 89 12.20 -14.67 -5.57
CA ASN A 89 11.04 -14.88 -6.44
C ASN A 89 10.54 -13.60 -7.13
N THR A 90 11.39 -12.60 -7.28
CA THR A 90 11.03 -11.31 -7.91
C THR A 90 11.02 -11.37 -9.44
N GLY A 91 11.69 -12.35 -10.04
CA GLY A 91 11.83 -12.47 -11.51
C GLY A 91 12.70 -11.37 -12.12
N LEU A 92 13.53 -10.73 -11.31
CA LEU A 92 14.46 -9.69 -11.76
C LEU A 92 15.81 -10.32 -12.14
N ASN A 93 16.39 -9.84 -13.24
CA ASN A 93 17.70 -10.30 -13.73
C ASN A 93 18.70 -9.13 -13.62
N PRO A 94 19.52 -9.09 -12.57
CA PRO A 94 20.56 -8.07 -12.44
C PRO A 94 21.67 -8.28 -13.47
N ALA A 95 22.16 -7.19 -14.04
CA ALA A 95 23.37 -7.15 -14.86
C ALA A 95 24.49 -6.51 -14.03
N ASN A 96 25.58 -7.26 -13.85
CA ASN A 96 26.74 -6.82 -13.08
C ASN A 96 27.68 -5.98 -13.97
N GLU A 97 27.83 -4.70 -13.63
CA GLU A 97 28.72 -3.77 -14.31
C GLU A 97 30.01 -3.47 -13.48
N GLY A 98 30.32 -4.34 -12.53
CA GLY A 98 31.50 -4.29 -11.69
C GLY A 98 31.30 -3.49 -10.39
N ARG A 99 30.98 -2.19 -10.50
CA ARG A 99 30.76 -1.32 -9.33
C ARG A 99 29.30 -1.19 -8.92
N HIS A 100 28.40 -1.56 -9.81
CA HIS A 100 26.96 -1.48 -9.56
C HIS A 100 26.23 -2.58 -10.34
N LEU A 101 25.02 -2.90 -9.88
CA LEU A 101 24.12 -3.81 -10.54
C LEU A 101 23.02 -2.99 -11.22
N ARG A 102 22.80 -3.25 -12.51
CA ARG A 102 21.65 -2.71 -13.25
C ARG A 102 20.57 -3.78 -13.31
N ILE A 103 19.40 -3.42 -12.90
CA ILE A 103 18.26 -4.36 -12.82
C ILE A 103 17.14 -3.79 -13.67
N PRO A 104 16.96 -4.30 -14.92
CA PRO A 104 15.82 -3.92 -15.73
C PRO A 104 14.56 -4.53 -15.15
N VAL A 105 13.51 -3.72 -15.02
CA VAL A 105 12.18 -4.18 -14.61
C VAL A 105 11.38 -4.47 -15.88
N PRO A 106 10.98 -5.74 -16.12
CA PRO A 106 10.24 -6.11 -17.32
C PRO A 106 8.86 -5.46 -17.34
N GLU A 107 8.37 -5.15 -18.54
CA GLU A 107 7.01 -4.64 -18.75
C GLU A 107 5.97 -5.69 -18.34
N LEU A 108 4.88 -5.22 -17.76
CA LEU A 108 3.69 -6.03 -17.63
C LEU A 108 3.02 -6.14 -19.01
N SER A 109 2.63 -7.36 -19.40
CA SER A 109 1.78 -7.53 -20.58
C SER A 109 0.44 -6.82 -20.39
N GLU A 110 -0.23 -6.47 -21.49
CA GLU A 110 -1.54 -5.80 -21.44
C GLU A 110 -2.58 -6.62 -20.65
N GLU A 111 -2.54 -7.93 -20.81
CA GLU A 111 -3.37 -8.87 -20.05
C GLU A 111 -3.10 -8.78 -18.55
N ARG A 112 -1.83 -8.81 -18.15
CA ARG A 112 -1.41 -8.67 -16.74
C ARG A 112 -1.82 -7.33 -16.15
N ARG A 113 -1.72 -6.24 -16.92
CA ARG A 113 -2.18 -4.92 -16.46
C ARG A 113 -3.68 -4.92 -16.19
N ARG A 114 -4.49 -5.51 -17.09
CA ARG A 114 -5.94 -5.64 -16.91
C ARG A 114 -6.29 -6.47 -15.67
N ASP A 115 -5.56 -7.54 -15.42
CA ASP A 115 -5.77 -8.36 -14.22
C ASP A 115 -5.41 -7.59 -12.94
N MET A 116 -4.33 -6.82 -12.95
CA MET A 116 -3.97 -5.95 -11.82
C MET A 116 -5.03 -4.87 -11.58
N VAL A 117 -5.59 -4.27 -12.62
CA VAL A 117 -6.71 -3.32 -12.49
C VAL A 117 -7.93 -3.97 -11.84
N LYS A 118 -8.28 -5.22 -12.23
CA LYS A 118 -9.37 -5.96 -11.58
C LYS A 118 -9.09 -6.19 -10.10
N MET A 119 -7.86 -6.58 -9.75
CA MET A 119 -7.46 -6.76 -8.34
C MET A 119 -7.61 -5.48 -7.54
N VAL A 120 -7.13 -4.34 -8.05
CA VAL A 120 -7.26 -3.04 -7.36
C VAL A 120 -8.72 -2.67 -7.17
N LYS A 121 -9.59 -2.90 -8.18
CA LYS A 121 -11.04 -2.66 -8.08
C LYS A 121 -11.68 -3.52 -6.98
N THR A 122 -11.31 -4.78 -6.89
CA THR A 122 -11.80 -5.69 -5.84
C THR A 122 -11.39 -5.19 -4.46
N GLN A 123 -10.11 -4.82 -4.28
CA GLN A 123 -9.62 -4.28 -3.01
C GLN A 123 -10.29 -2.96 -2.64
N ALA A 124 -10.56 -2.08 -3.63
CA ALA A 124 -11.30 -0.84 -3.40
C ALA A 124 -12.73 -1.11 -2.91
N GLU A 125 -13.42 -2.11 -3.50
CA GLU A 125 -14.77 -2.46 -3.04
C GLU A 125 -14.75 -3.05 -1.63
N GLU A 126 -13.78 -3.89 -1.30
CA GLU A 126 -13.59 -4.39 0.07
C GLU A 126 -13.38 -3.24 1.06
N ALA A 127 -12.59 -2.22 0.69
CA ALA A 127 -12.39 -1.03 1.51
C ALA A 127 -13.69 -0.24 1.71
N ARG A 128 -14.49 -0.05 0.64
CA ARG A 128 -15.80 0.60 0.74
C ARG A 128 -16.75 -0.18 1.65
N VAL A 129 -16.75 -1.50 1.57
CA VAL A 129 -17.54 -2.38 2.48
C VAL A 129 -17.10 -2.16 3.92
N ARG A 130 -15.80 -2.07 4.20
CA ARG A 130 -15.29 -1.77 5.55
C ARG A 130 -15.77 -0.40 6.05
N VAL A 131 -15.69 0.64 5.22
CA VAL A 131 -16.19 1.98 5.57
C VAL A 131 -17.69 1.95 5.85
N ARG A 132 -18.50 1.26 5.03
CA ARG A 132 -19.95 1.07 5.27
C ARG A 132 -20.23 0.31 6.58
N SER A 133 -19.38 -0.67 6.92
CA SER A 133 -19.48 -1.38 8.21
C SER A 133 -19.17 -0.46 9.39
N CYS A 134 -18.16 0.38 9.29
CA CYS A 134 -17.85 1.41 10.31
C CYS A 134 -19.02 2.38 10.47
N ARG A 135 -19.65 2.81 9.37
CA ARG A 135 -20.86 3.63 9.41
C ARG A 135 -21.99 2.93 10.19
N LYS A 136 -22.27 1.66 9.85
CA LYS A 136 -23.31 0.88 10.53
C LYS A 136 -23.04 0.81 12.03
N ASN A 137 -21.82 0.50 12.43
CA ASN A 137 -21.45 0.40 13.85
C ASN A 137 -21.61 1.75 14.57
N GLY A 138 -21.24 2.86 13.93
CA GLY A 138 -21.45 4.20 14.45
C GLY A 138 -22.94 4.54 14.64
N MET A 139 -23.78 4.20 13.64
CA MET A 139 -25.22 4.39 13.71
C MET A 139 -25.87 3.53 14.78
N ASP A 140 -25.45 2.28 14.95
CA ASP A 140 -25.95 1.40 15.99
C ASP A 140 -25.57 1.90 17.39
N SER A 141 -24.38 2.48 17.54
CA SER A 141 -23.94 3.15 18.76
C SER A 141 -24.78 4.38 19.08
N ALA A 142 -25.10 5.20 18.06
CA ALA A 142 -25.97 6.36 18.22
C ALA A 142 -27.38 6.00 18.66
N LYS A 143 -27.96 4.92 18.08
CA LYS A 143 -29.27 4.39 18.49
C LYS A 143 -29.27 3.93 19.96
N LYS A 144 -28.19 3.29 20.42
CA LYS A 144 -28.05 2.91 21.83
C LYS A 144 -27.99 4.14 22.73
N MET A 145 -27.22 5.15 22.37
CA MET A 145 -27.14 6.40 23.13
C MET A 145 -28.48 7.13 23.20
N LYS A 146 -29.29 7.09 22.13
CA LYS A 146 -30.65 7.63 22.14
C LYS A 146 -31.55 6.83 23.10
N ALA A 147 -31.45 5.50 23.09
CA ALA A 147 -32.19 4.63 24.00
C ALA A 147 -31.82 4.88 25.47
N ASP A 148 -30.59 5.18 25.75
CA ASP A 148 -30.06 5.50 27.08
C ASP A 148 -30.28 6.99 27.48
N ASN A 149 -31.02 7.76 26.68
CA ASN A 149 -31.27 9.21 26.86
C ASN A 149 -30.00 10.07 26.91
N ALA A 150 -28.91 9.57 26.35
CA ALA A 150 -27.64 10.32 26.20
C ALA A 150 -27.65 11.24 24.96
N LEU A 151 -28.54 11.00 24.00
CA LEU A 151 -28.77 11.82 22.80
C LEU A 151 -30.26 12.20 22.70
N THR A 152 -30.50 13.47 22.39
CA THR A 152 -31.82 13.97 22.00
C THR A 152 -32.17 13.54 20.57
N GLU A 153 -33.41 13.75 20.14
CA GLU A 153 -33.85 13.44 18.78
C GLU A 153 -33.11 14.29 17.73
N ASP A 154 -32.97 15.58 18.00
CA ASP A 154 -32.21 16.51 17.15
C ASP A 154 -30.71 16.14 17.13
N GLY A 155 -30.14 15.80 18.30
CA GLY A 155 -28.75 15.33 18.39
C GLY A 155 -28.48 14.03 17.64
N MET A 156 -29.49 13.14 17.56
CA MET A 156 -29.40 11.92 16.75
C MET A 156 -29.37 12.26 15.26
N HIS A 157 -30.19 13.21 14.81
CA HIS A 157 -30.22 13.63 13.42
C HIS A 157 -28.90 14.30 12.98
N ASP A 158 -28.36 15.17 13.81
CA ASP A 158 -27.06 15.78 13.55
C ASP A 158 -25.94 14.73 13.48
N TYR A 159 -25.98 13.77 14.39
CA TYR A 159 -25.01 12.65 14.40
C TYR A 159 -25.09 11.79 13.14
N GLU A 160 -26.30 11.50 12.66
CA GLU A 160 -26.51 10.77 11.39
C GLU A 160 -25.94 11.52 10.21
N GLN A 161 -26.13 12.83 10.16
CA GLN A 161 -25.58 13.67 9.11
C GLN A 161 -24.04 13.68 9.14
N ASP A 162 -23.45 13.78 10.32
CA ASP A 162 -21.99 13.83 10.46
C ASP A 162 -21.35 12.49 10.10
N ILE A 163 -21.94 11.35 10.51
CA ILE A 163 -21.49 10.03 10.06
C ILE A 163 -21.62 9.88 8.54
N GLN A 164 -22.71 10.41 7.94
CA GLN A 164 -22.88 10.33 6.49
C GLN A 164 -21.81 11.18 5.77
N LYS A 165 -21.54 12.41 6.24
CA LYS A 165 -20.46 13.25 5.68
C LYS A 165 -19.09 12.54 5.75
N LEU A 166 -18.78 11.92 6.90
CA LEU A 166 -17.54 11.14 7.06
C LEU A 166 -17.49 9.96 6.08
N THR A 167 -18.59 9.23 5.93
CA THR A 167 -18.69 8.10 5.01
C THR A 167 -18.42 8.53 3.58
N ASP A 168 -19.08 9.59 3.13
CA ASP A 168 -18.93 10.13 1.78
C ASP A 168 -17.50 10.61 1.51
N LYS A 169 -16.89 11.29 2.51
CA LYS A 169 -15.50 11.73 2.46
C LYS A 169 -14.55 10.55 2.24
N TYR A 170 -14.64 9.52 3.06
CA TYR A 170 -13.70 8.39 3.01
C TYR A 170 -13.93 7.47 1.80
N ILE A 171 -15.19 7.32 1.32
CA ILE A 171 -15.47 6.62 0.06
C ILE A 171 -14.85 7.39 -1.11
N LYS A 172 -14.99 8.72 -1.15
CA LYS A 172 -14.38 9.55 -2.18
C LYS A 172 -12.85 9.43 -2.18
N GLU A 173 -12.24 9.40 -1.00
CA GLU A 173 -10.79 9.23 -0.84
C GLU A 173 -10.33 7.88 -1.39
N ILE A 174 -11.06 6.78 -1.14
CA ILE A 174 -10.79 5.47 -1.74
C ILE A 174 -10.89 5.54 -3.28
N ASP A 175 -11.92 6.22 -3.80
CA ASP A 175 -12.13 6.34 -5.25
C ASP A 175 -11.02 7.15 -5.92
N GLU A 176 -10.52 8.19 -5.27
CA GLU A 176 -9.38 8.99 -5.76
C GLU A 176 -8.09 8.14 -5.79
N HIS A 177 -7.81 7.36 -4.76
CA HIS A 177 -6.67 6.44 -4.73
C HIS A 177 -6.80 5.33 -5.77
N LEU A 178 -8.01 4.80 -5.97
CA LEU A 178 -8.30 3.81 -7.01
C LEU A 178 -8.00 4.38 -8.40
N ALA A 179 -8.54 5.56 -8.71
CA ALA A 179 -8.35 6.20 -10.01
C ALA A 179 -6.86 6.50 -10.29
N ALA A 180 -6.13 6.97 -9.28
CA ALA A 180 -4.69 7.21 -9.38
C ALA A 180 -3.94 5.90 -9.68
N LYS A 181 -4.27 4.82 -8.98
CA LYS A 181 -3.63 3.51 -9.18
C LYS A 181 -3.97 2.89 -10.53
N GLU A 182 -5.22 2.98 -10.98
CA GLU A 182 -5.62 2.53 -12.32
C GLU A 182 -4.84 3.27 -13.42
N LYS A 183 -4.72 4.59 -13.29
CA LYS A 183 -3.93 5.39 -14.21
C LYS A 183 -2.46 4.97 -14.20
N GLU A 184 -1.88 4.73 -13.04
CA GLU A 184 -0.50 4.26 -12.90
C GLU A 184 -0.29 2.91 -13.59
N LEU A 185 -1.23 1.95 -13.43
CA LEU A 185 -1.17 0.63 -14.04
C LEU A 185 -1.31 0.67 -15.58
N MET A 186 -2.09 1.60 -16.10
CA MET A 186 -2.35 1.73 -17.55
C MET A 186 -1.35 2.65 -18.25
N THR A 187 -0.60 3.47 -17.52
CA THR A 187 0.43 4.35 -18.10
C THR A 187 1.77 3.60 -18.16
N VAL A 188 2.31 3.48 -19.36
CA VAL A 188 3.64 2.88 -19.62
C VAL A 188 4.73 3.90 -19.51
#